data_9bd08708a17e5d8fa186b0d0731c5c33
#
_entry.id   9bd08708a17e5d8fa186b0d0731c5c33
#
_cell.length_a   1.000
_cell.length_b   1.000
_cell.length_c   1.000
_cell.angle_alpha   90.00
_cell.angle_beta   90.00
_cell.angle_gamma   90.00
#
_symmetry.space_group_name_H-M   'P 1'
#
loop_
_entity.id
_entity.type
_entity.pdbx_description
1 polymer ?
#
loop_
_entity_poly.entity_id
_entity_poly.type
_entity_poly.pdbx_seq_one_letter_code
_entity_poly.pdbx_strand_id
1 'polypeptide(L)'
;MTFPQKDRRLVRKEYAAKTGKEPERIRLGNGFVDDFIFEDQEAADIPINALRVIFNIIATISSEQFRPEDRPQQLSLFGEEFETDNNVFAVMKIKNHKISPSGSTRQVIDAYEFLARFRMGWYRSVNSQGKEIKTFGGLISTPSYEDRGYTTFLISSYWLKKLMVIPEYNYVLYNLVYNIRNNKHIIFAIWLSKIPSTGTVLKLSTLNKKFGLNYKTSNDLCFKFLKPARSNLDRYNSLSFHFKYKGDMISIIPYATDAVPEKRMEPDKSSIDVTRRLRYFRKRYGLREDEMLQFSYQYKNILQTRELIEKAFRELIRTSRLKGKSSTQIQGRAFLMGIQEHLIKLYRESKIGTMLPNGYPVIL
;
A
#
# COMPACT_ATOMS: atom_id res chain seq x y z
N MET A 1 21.30 29.13 -38.70
CA MET A 1 20.37 27.99 -38.80
C MET A 1 20.02 27.55 -37.41
N THR A 2 18.91 28.00 -36.89
CA THR A 2 18.37 27.62 -35.58
C THR A 2 17.58 26.33 -35.77
N PHE A 3 18.10 25.22 -35.27
CA PHE A 3 17.34 23.98 -35.19
C PHE A 3 16.14 24.18 -34.24
N PRO A 4 14.93 23.84 -34.64
CA PRO A 4 13.81 23.88 -33.71
C PRO A 4 14.13 22.90 -32.59
N GLN A 5 14.24 23.40 -31.34
CA GLN A 5 14.24 22.59 -30.16
C GLN A 5 12.89 21.86 -30.11
N LYS A 6 12.86 20.62 -30.59
CA LYS A 6 11.76 19.69 -30.26
C LYS A 6 11.79 19.56 -28.75
N ASP A 7 10.78 20.10 -28.11
CA ASP A 7 10.55 19.98 -26.67
C ASP A 7 10.41 18.48 -26.35
N ARG A 8 11.53 17.83 -26.03
CA ARG A 8 11.56 16.42 -25.65
C ARG A 8 10.98 16.31 -24.26
N ARG A 9 9.66 16.21 -24.16
CA ARG A 9 9.00 15.91 -22.90
C ARG A 9 9.40 14.51 -22.46
N LEU A 10 10.27 14.43 -21.44
CA LEU A 10 10.70 13.17 -20.81
C LEU A 10 9.52 12.46 -20.10
N VAL A 11 8.50 13.22 -19.70
CA VAL A 11 7.29 12.69 -19.09
C VAL A 11 6.17 12.67 -20.11
N ARG A 12 5.69 11.48 -20.47
CA ARG A 12 4.67 11.28 -21.52
C ARG A 12 3.28 11.06 -20.98
N LYS A 13 3.14 10.49 -19.80
CA LYS A 13 1.84 10.16 -19.20
C LYS A 13 1.86 10.27 -17.69
N GLU A 14 0.74 10.71 -17.10
CA GLU A 14 0.52 10.72 -15.68
C GLU A 14 -0.53 9.65 -15.31
N TYR A 15 -0.19 8.82 -14.32
CA TYR A 15 -1.06 7.81 -13.76
C TYR A 15 -1.38 8.18 -12.31
N ALA A 16 -2.67 8.37 -12.03
CA ALA A 16 -3.17 8.52 -10.67
C ALA A 16 -4.19 7.43 -10.38
N ALA A 17 -4.22 6.95 -9.15
CA ALA A 17 -5.25 6.02 -8.73
C ALA A 17 -6.63 6.67 -8.98
N LYS A 18 -7.43 6.05 -9.84
CA LYS A 18 -8.80 6.50 -10.13
C LYS A 18 -9.59 6.55 -8.82
N THR A 19 -10.38 7.58 -8.63
CA THR A 19 -11.35 7.67 -7.54
C THR A 19 -12.44 6.64 -7.82
N GLY A 20 -12.31 5.45 -7.25
CA GLY A 20 -13.23 4.34 -7.48
C GLY A 20 -12.88 3.13 -6.64
N LYS A 21 -13.66 2.07 -6.82
CA LYS A 21 -13.46 0.79 -6.13
C LYS A 21 -12.15 0.15 -6.59
N GLU A 22 -11.31 -0.24 -5.66
CA GLU A 22 -10.07 -0.95 -5.96
C GLU A 22 -10.36 -2.28 -6.65
N PRO A 23 -9.46 -2.74 -7.55
CA PRO A 23 -9.66 -4.04 -8.19
C PRO A 23 -9.57 -5.14 -7.13
N GLU A 24 -10.44 -6.11 -7.22
CA GLU A 24 -10.37 -7.31 -6.37
C GLU A 24 -9.11 -8.12 -6.66
N ARG A 25 -8.76 -8.22 -7.94
CA ARG A 25 -7.61 -8.96 -8.45
C ARG A 25 -6.75 -8.08 -9.35
N ILE A 26 -5.46 -8.29 -9.30
CA ILE A 26 -4.50 -7.67 -10.22
C ILE A 26 -3.90 -8.74 -11.13
N ARG A 27 -3.53 -8.35 -12.35
CA ARG A 27 -2.83 -9.19 -13.31
C ARG A 27 -1.34 -8.99 -13.17
N LEU A 28 -0.64 -9.99 -12.68
CA LEU A 28 0.81 -10.02 -12.59
C LEU A 28 1.39 -10.71 -13.80
N GLY A 29 2.06 -9.94 -14.67
CA GLY A 29 2.76 -10.48 -15.84
C GLY A 29 3.93 -11.37 -15.42
N ASN A 30 4.03 -12.57 -16.01
CA ASN A 30 5.08 -13.54 -15.68
C ASN A 30 6.47 -12.95 -15.89
N GLY A 31 6.68 -12.20 -16.98
CA GLY A 31 7.97 -11.56 -17.25
C GLY A 31 8.40 -10.55 -16.18
N PHE A 32 7.46 -9.77 -15.63
CA PHE A 32 7.77 -8.87 -14.51
C PHE A 32 8.08 -9.66 -13.22
N VAL A 33 7.34 -10.72 -12.95
CA VAL A 33 7.57 -11.57 -11.78
C VAL A 33 8.97 -12.21 -11.85
N ASP A 34 9.34 -12.75 -13.01
CA ASP A 34 10.61 -13.45 -13.17
C ASP A 34 11.81 -12.51 -13.14
N ASP A 35 11.69 -11.30 -13.70
CA ASP A 35 12.81 -10.36 -13.80
C ASP A 35 12.94 -9.45 -12.57
N PHE A 36 11.82 -9.17 -11.86
CA PHE A 36 11.81 -8.21 -10.76
C PHE A 36 11.65 -8.85 -9.39
N ILE A 37 10.70 -9.77 -9.23
CA ILE A 37 10.44 -10.43 -7.93
C ILE A 37 11.39 -11.62 -7.74
N PHE A 38 11.67 -12.37 -8.82
CA PHE A 38 12.64 -13.47 -8.82
C PHE A 38 13.79 -13.15 -9.77
N GLU A 39 15.02 -13.31 -9.31
CA GLU A 39 16.21 -13.25 -10.14
C GLU A 39 16.93 -14.59 -10.04
N ASP A 40 17.31 -15.17 -11.14
CA ASP A 40 17.92 -16.50 -11.20
C ASP A 40 17.11 -17.55 -10.40
N GLN A 41 15.77 -17.42 -10.46
CA GLN A 41 14.79 -18.23 -9.73
C GLN A 41 14.82 -18.04 -8.20
N GLU A 42 15.55 -17.09 -7.65
CA GLU A 42 15.57 -16.72 -6.24
C GLU A 42 14.66 -15.53 -5.97
N ALA A 43 13.81 -15.64 -4.95
CA ALA A 43 12.95 -14.56 -4.51
C ALA A 43 13.75 -13.46 -3.82
N ALA A 44 13.54 -12.24 -4.24
CA ALA A 44 14.11 -11.09 -3.54
C ALA A 44 13.42 -10.88 -2.17
N ASP A 45 14.16 -10.40 -1.20
CA ASP A 45 13.61 -10.00 0.10
C ASP A 45 13.01 -8.59 0.02
N ILE A 46 11.84 -8.49 -0.61
CA ILE A 46 11.13 -7.22 -0.80
C ILE A 46 10.30 -6.91 0.45
N PRO A 47 10.53 -5.77 1.12
CA PRO A 47 9.74 -5.38 2.28
C PRO A 47 8.24 -5.25 1.95
N ILE A 48 7.38 -5.54 2.92
CA ILE A 48 5.92 -5.54 2.71
C ILE A 48 5.37 -4.21 2.18
N ASN A 49 5.91 -3.09 2.65
CA ASN A 49 5.47 -1.77 2.18
C ASN A 49 5.92 -1.51 0.74
N ALA A 50 7.07 -2.04 0.31
CA ALA A 50 7.52 -2.00 -1.07
C ALA A 50 6.64 -2.90 -1.97
N LEU A 51 6.23 -4.09 -1.50
CA LEU A 51 5.22 -4.92 -2.19
C LEU A 51 3.89 -4.17 -2.35
N ARG A 52 3.47 -3.39 -1.35
CA ARG A 52 2.27 -2.54 -1.46
C ARG A 52 2.41 -1.47 -2.54
N VAL A 53 3.60 -0.85 -2.68
CA VAL A 53 3.86 0.08 -3.79
C VAL A 53 3.69 -0.65 -5.13
N ILE A 54 4.32 -1.81 -5.31
CA ILE A 54 4.23 -2.61 -6.55
C ILE A 54 2.78 -2.97 -6.87
N PHE A 55 2.02 -3.49 -5.89
CA PHE A 55 0.61 -3.85 -6.08
C PHE A 55 -0.26 -2.64 -6.46
N ASN A 56 0.00 -1.47 -5.85
CA ASN A 56 -0.69 -0.23 -6.22
C ASN A 56 -0.31 0.28 -7.61
N ILE A 57 0.94 0.15 -8.03
CA ILE A 57 1.36 0.44 -9.41
C ILE A 57 0.52 -0.40 -10.37
N ILE A 58 0.51 -1.73 -10.19
CA ILE A 58 -0.22 -2.65 -11.05
C ILE A 58 -1.72 -2.39 -11.04
N ALA A 59 -2.31 -2.15 -9.85
CA ALA A 59 -3.72 -1.81 -9.72
C ALA A 59 -4.08 -0.52 -10.48
N THR A 60 -3.20 0.48 -10.46
CA THR A 60 -3.43 1.76 -11.14
C THR A 60 -3.44 1.62 -12.65
N ILE A 61 -2.58 0.74 -13.20
CA ILE A 61 -2.50 0.51 -14.65
C ILE A 61 -3.36 -0.68 -15.12
N SER A 62 -4.07 -1.37 -14.25
CA SER A 62 -4.77 -2.63 -14.54
C SER A 62 -5.74 -2.55 -15.71
N SER A 63 -6.40 -1.40 -15.90
CA SER A 63 -7.32 -1.17 -17.03
C SER A 63 -6.61 -0.97 -18.37
N GLU A 64 -5.31 -0.76 -18.35
CA GLU A 64 -4.49 -0.50 -19.53
C GLU A 64 -3.53 -1.66 -19.86
N GLN A 65 -3.56 -2.72 -19.06
CA GLN A 65 -2.80 -3.94 -19.35
C GLN A 65 -3.44 -4.73 -20.49
N PHE A 66 -2.65 -5.17 -21.43
CA PHE A 66 -3.09 -5.93 -22.61
C PHE A 66 -2.11 -7.05 -22.99
N ARG A 67 -2.61 -8.04 -23.74
CA ARG A 67 -1.74 -9.02 -24.41
C ARG A 67 -1.19 -8.44 -25.70
N PRO A 68 -0.01 -8.84 -26.15
CA PRO A 68 0.54 -8.36 -27.44
C PRO A 68 -0.43 -8.53 -28.62
N GLU A 69 -1.22 -9.60 -28.60
CA GLU A 69 -2.21 -9.96 -29.62
C GLU A 69 -3.44 -9.04 -29.60
N ASP A 70 -3.81 -8.56 -28.40
CA ASP A 70 -4.97 -7.70 -28.18
C ASP A 70 -4.65 -6.19 -28.29
N ARG A 71 -3.49 -5.85 -28.83
CA ARG A 71 -3.05 -4.47 -28.93
C ARG A 71 -4.08 -3.60 -29.67
N PRO A 72 -4.74 -2.65 -29.00
CA PRO A 72 -5.71 -1.79 -29.65
C PRO A 72 -5.03 -0.97 -30.74
N GLN A 73 -5.51 -1.05 -31.98
CA GLN A 73 -4.97 -0.29 -33.13
C GLN A 73 -4.98 1.24 -32.91
N GLN A 74 -5.86 1.75 -32.03
CA GLN A 74 -6.03 3.18 -31.75
C GLN A 74 -5.28 3.71 -30.53
N LEU A 75 -4.74 2.85 -29.70
CA LEU A 75 -4.01 3.24 -28.51
C LEU A 75 -2.52 2.89 -28.71
N SER A 76 -1.80 3.72 -29.45
CA SER A 76 -0.41 3.85 -29.10
C SER A 76 -0.37 4.56 -27.73
N LEU A 77 -0.63 3.81 -26.67
CA LEU A 77 -0.35 4.21 -25.27
C LEU A 77 1.06 4.77 -25.16
N PHE A 78 1.88 4.30 -26.05
CA PHE A 78 3.21 4.75 -26.34
C PHE A 78 3.20 5.16 -27.82
N GLY A 79 3.51 6.40 -28.14
CA GLY A 79 4.02 6.70 -29.49
C GLY A 79 5.22 5.77 -29.76
N GLU A 80 5.58 5.56 -31.02
CA GLU A 80 6.72 4.70 -31.40
C GLU A 80 7.98 5.03 -30.58
N GLU A 81 8.19 6.30 -30.24
CA GLU A 81 9.30 6.78 -29.41
C GLU A 81 9.23 6.24 -27.96
N PHE A 82 8.04 6.02 -27.40
CA PHE A 82 7.87 5.51 -26.04
C PHE A 82 8.09 4.00 -25.96
N GLU A 83 7.78 3.27 -27.02
CA GLU A 83 8.02 1.82 -27.09
C GLU A 83 9.49 1.46 -27.19
N THR A 84 10.29 2.34 -27.77
CA THR A 84 11.69 2.06 -28.13
C THR A 84 12.70 2.85 -27.31
N ASP A 85 12.28 3.91 -26.62
CA ASP A 85 13.17 4.79 -25.86
C ASP A 85 13.00 4.58 -24.33
N ASN A 86 14.01 3.95 -23.72
CA ASN A 86 14.05 3.71 -22.26
C ASN A 86 14.25 4.99 -21.43
N ASN A 87 14.54 6.13 -22.06
CA ASN A 87 14.71 7.42 -21.39
C ASN A 87 13.38 8.15 -21.14
N VAL A 88 12.27 7.59 -21.58
CA VAL A 88 10.94 8.17 -21.37
C VAL A 88 10.35 7.65 -20.06
N PHE A 89 9.70 8.53 -19.33
CA PHE A 89 9.11 8.24 -18.03
C PHE A 89 7.61 8.52 -18.01
N ALA A 90 6.90 7.78 -17.18
CA ALA A 90 5.55 8.11 -16.77
C ALA A 90 5.54 8.56 -15.30
N VAL A 91 4.76 9.58 -15.00
CA VAL A 91 4.52 10.02 -13.61
C VAL A 91 3.47 9.11 -12.99
N MET A 92 3.72 8.65 -11.77
CA MET A 92 2.76 7.88 -10.99
C MET A 92 2.55 8.52 -9.63
N LYS A 93 1.29 8.53 -9.17
CA LYS A 93 0.87 9.13 -7.90
C LYS A 93 0.08 8.13 -7.07
N ILE A 94 0.59 7.78 -5.88
CA ILE A 94 -0.02 6.82 -4.98
C ILE A 94 -0.26 7.44 -3.60
N LYS A 95 -1.43 7.18 -3.01
CA LYS A 95 -1.78 7.65 -1.66
C LYS A 95 -0.92 6.98 -0.60
N ASN A 96 -0.31 7.76 0.30
CA ASN A 96 0.62 7.27 1.31
C ASN A 96 -0.01 6.27 2.28
N HIS A 97 -1.30 6.42 2.61
CA HIS A 97 -2.00 5.48 3.49
C HIS A 97 -2.15 4.07 2.90
N LYS A 98 -2.12 3.92 1.57
CA LYS A 98 -2.10 2.61 0.91
C LYS A 98 -0.79 1.88 1.11
N ILE A 99 0.30 2.61 1.27
CA ILE A 99 1.63 2.03 1.49
C ILE A 99 1.84 1.70 2.96
N SER A 100 1.53 2.66 3.85
CA SER A 100 1.57 2.46 5.29
C SER A 100 0.19 2.70 5.91
N PRO A 101 -0.66 1.64 6.07
CA PRO A 101 -1.96 1.77 6.72
C PRO A 101 -1.88 2.26 8.16
N SER A 102 -0.74 2.09 8.84
CA SER A 102 -0.49 2.64 10.17
C SER A 102 -0.26 4.16 10.18
N GLY A 103 -0.12 4.78 8.99
CA GLY A 103 0.16 6.20 8.84
C GLY A 103 1.60 6.61 9.17
N SER A 104 2.55 5.65 9.19
CA SER A 104 3.97 5.95 9.45
C SER A 104 4.63 6.53 8.19
N THR A 105 5.05 7.79 8.28
CA THR A 105 5.82 8.50 7.24
C THR A 105 7.10 7.75 6.89
N ARG A 106 7.84 7.29 7.91
CA ARG A 106 9.10 6.58 7.72
C ARG A 106 8.91 5.31 6.89
N GLN A 107 7.88 4.51 7.19
CA GLN A 107 7.59 3.29 6.42
C GLN A 107 7.26 3.57 4.95
N VAL A 108 6.65 4.71 4.65
CA VAL A 108 6.40 5.12 3.26
C VAL A 108 7.70 5.48 2.57
N ILE A 109 8.52 6.33 3.19
CA ILE A 109 9.82 6.77 2.65
C ILE A 109 10.73 5.56 2.44
N ASP A 110 10.89 4.70 3.46
CA ASP A 110 11.74 3.49 3.38
C ASP A 110 11.32 2.57 2.22
N ALA A 111 10.01 2.44 1.95
CA ALA A 111 9.50 1.62 0.86
C ALA A 111 9.88 2.17 -0.52
N TYR A 112 9.77 3.48 -0.71
CA TYR A 112 10.15 4.12 -1.97
C TYR A 112 11.68 4.19 -2.14
N GLU A 113 12.42 4.43 -1.07
CA GLU A 113 13.88 4.40 -1.08
C GLU A 113 14.40 3.00 -1.44
N PHE A 114 13.81 1.96 -0.86
CA PHE A 114 14.10 0.57 -1.23
C PHE A 114 13.90 0.34 -2.73
N LEU A 115 12.72 0.68 -3.27
CA LEU A 115 12.39 0.43 -4.67
C LEU A 115 13.21 1.29 -5.64
N ALA A 116 13.63 2.48 -5.25
CA ALA A 116 14.49 3.33 -6.07
C ALA A 116 15.90 2.74 -6.23
N ARG A 117 16.37 1.97 -5.24
CA ARG A 117 17.68 1.31 -5.27
C ARG A 117 17.61 -0.15 -5.73
N PHE A 118 16.45 -0.77 -5.52
CA PHE A 118 16.26 -2.19 -5.81
C PHE A 118 16.27 -2.45 -7.31
N ARG A 119 17.04 -3.47 -7.74
CA ARG A 119 17.21 -3.82 -9.14
C ARG A 119 17.69 -2.65 -10.00
N MET A 120 18.48 -1.75 -9.43
CA MET A 120 19.12 -0.70 -10.23
C MET A 120 20.21 -1.31 -11.09
N GLY A 121 20.12 -1.10 -12.39
CA GLY A 121 21.05 -1.73 -13.33
C GLY A 121 20.92 -1.21 -14.75
N TRP A 122 21.67 -1.84 -15.67
CA TRP A 122 21.63 -1.55 -17.09
C TRP A 122 20.58 -2.42 -17.78
N TYR A 123 19.56 -1.80 -18.34
CA TYR A 123 18.53 -2.44 -19.15
C TYR A 123 18.82 -2.27 -20.62
N ARG A 124 18.60 -3.32 -21.41
CA ARG A 124 18.78 -3.31 -22.87
C ARG A 124 17.42 -3.23 -23.54
N SER A 125 17.32 -2.40 -24.56
CA SER A 125 16.19 -2.34 -25.47
C SER A 125 16.68 -2.00 -26.88
N VAL A 126 15.76 -1.95 -27.83
CA VAL A 126 16.04 -1.59 -29.20
C VAL A 126 15.30 -0.29 -29.51
N ASN A 127 15.97 0.71 -30.04
CA ASN A 127 15.34 1.96 -30.43
C ASN A 127 14.54 1.83 -31.76
N SER A 128 13.85 2.90 -32.17
CA SER A 128 13.05 2.95 -33.41
C SER A 128 13.84 2.64 -34.71
N GLN A 129 15.17 2.76 -34.63
CA GLN A 129 16.07 2.45 -35.76
C GLN A 129 16.64 1.02 -35.72
N GLY A 130 16.13 0.17 -34.79
CA GLY A 130 16.64 -1.19 -34.62
C GLY A 130 17.98 -1.28 -33.88
N LYS A 131 18.51 -0.17 -33.36
CA LYS A 131 19.81 -0.14 -32.66
C LYS A 131 19.63 -0.45 -31.19
N GLU A 132 20.49 -1.34 -30.65
CA GLU A 132 20.52 -1.63 -29.20
C GLU A 132 20.88 -0.38 -28.38
N ILE A 133 20.09 -0.05 -27.42
CA ILE A 133 20.35 0.98 -26.40
C ILE A 133 20.43 0.37 -25.03
N LYS A 134 21.25 0.98 -24.16
CA LYS A 134 21.37 0.61 -22.74
C LYS A 134 20.97 1.80 -21.89
N THR A 135 20.08 1.57 -20.95
CA THR A 135 19.62 2.60 -19.99
C THR A 135 19.90 2.13 -18.57
N PHE A 136 20.51 2.97 -17.76
CA PHE A 136 20.74 2.71 -16.36
C PHE A 136 19.58 3.24 -15.52
N GLY A 137 19.00 2.40 -14.64
CA GLY A 137 17.91 2.81 -13.76
C GLY A 137 17.32 1.67 -12.96
N GLY A 138 16.26 1.97 -12.22
CA GLY A 138 15.45 1.02 -11.46
C GLY A 138 13.97 1.09 -11.87
N LEU A 139 13.12 0.42 -11.09
CA LEU A 139 11.67 0.45 -11.31
C LEU A 139 11.12 1.87 -11.17
N ILE A 140 11.50 2.56 -10.11
CA ILE A 140 11.07 3.92 -9.79
C ILE A 140 12.27 4.86 -9.69
N SER A 141 12.03 6.14 -9.96
CA SER A 141 13.01 7.19 -9.78
C SER A 141 12.38 8.46 -9.21
N THR A 142 13.19 9.30 -8.60
CA THR A 142 12.80 10.61 -8.03
C THR A 142 11.49 10.60 -7.23
N PRO A 143 11.33 9.73 -6.21
CA PRO A 143 10.14 9.75 -5.40
C PRO A 143 10.05 11.05 -4.58
N SER A 144 8.93 11.76 -4.71
CA SER A 144 8.62 13.00 -4.00
C SER A 144 7.47 12.76 -3.04
N TYR A 145 7.76 12.78 -1.74
CA TYR A 145 6.81 12.54 -0.66
C TYR A 145 6.09 13.83 -0.26
N GLU A 146 4.77 13.79 -0.24
CA GLU A 146 3.91 14.85 0.32
C GLU A 146 3.34 14.39 1.66
N ASP A 147 3.54 15.17 2.73
CA ASP A 147 3.03 14.80 4.06
C ASP A 147 1.52 14.65 4.04
N ARG A 148 1.04 13.50 4.59
CA ARG A 148 -0.39 13.13 4.68
C ARG A 148 -1.14 13.06 3.36
N GLY A 149 -0.44 13.09 2.23
CA GLY A 149 -1.02 13.12 0.90
C GLY A 149 -0.62 11.91 0.06
N TYR A 150 0.11 12.19 -0.98
CA TYR A 150 0.57 11.25 -1.99
C TYR A 150 2.08 11.21 -2.05
N THR A 151 2.61 10.13 -2.60
CA THR A 151 3.98 10.12 -3.14
C THR A 151 3.89 10.07 -4.65
N THR A 152 4.57 10.99 -5.30
CA THR A 152 4.70 11.06 -6.76
C THR A 152 6.10 10.57 -7.14
N PHE A 153 6.20 9.77 -8.19
CA PHE A 153 7.48 9.22 -8.66
C PHE A 153 7.42 8.96 -10.15
N LEU A 154 8.59 8.76 -10.75
CA LEU A 154 8.72 8.39 -12.14
C LEU A 154 8.92 6.89 -12.27
N ILE A 155 8.28 6.30 -13.28
CA ILE A 155 8.51 4.92 -13.70
C ILE A 155 9.03 4.92 -15.12
N SER A 156 10.13 4.18 -15.40
CA SER A 156 10.73 4.14 -16.72
C SER A 156 9.86 3.37 -17.72
N SER A 157 9.94 3.73 -18.98
CA SER A 157 9.22 3.04 -20.06
C SER A 157 9.56 1.55 -20.12
N TYR A 158 10.81 1.16 -19.84
CA TYR A 158 11.24 -0.23 -19.80
C TYR A 158 10.38 -1.07 -18.82
N TRP A 159 10.28 -0.63 -17.56
CA TRP A 159 9.48 -1.35 -16.55
C TRP A 159 7.99 -1.20 -16.77
N LEU A 160 7.56 -0.01 -17.21
CA LEU A 160 6.16 0.21 -17.51
C LEU A 160 5.68 -0.72 -18.64
N LYS A 161 6.48 -0.90 -19.67
CA LYS A 161 6.20 -1.85 -20.76
C LYS A 161 6.06 -3.28 -20.24
N LYS A 162 6.96 -3.74 -19.35
CA LYS A 162 6.88 -5.08 -18.73
C LYS A 162 5.65 -5.26 -17.82
N LEU A 163 5.16 -4.18 -17.24
CA LEU A 163 3.95 -4.20 -16.42
C LEU A 163 2.65 -4.14 -17.23
N MET A 164 2.68 -3.52 -18.41
CA MET A 164 1.48 -3.29 -19.24
C MET A 164 1.30 -4.33 -20.33
N VAL A 165 2.40 -4.71 -21.01
CA VAL A 165 2.37 -5.76 -22.05
C VAL A 165 2.60 -7.09 -21.37
N ILE A 166 1.51 -7.84 -21.15
CA ILE A 166 1.50 -9.07 -20.36
C ILE A 166 1.05 -10.27 -21.20
N PRO A 167 1.96 -10.88 -22.01
CA PRO A 167 1.62 -12.03 -22.83
C PRO A 167 1.07 -13.19 -21.99
N GLU A 168 1.72 -13.40 -20.85
CA GLU A 168 1.28 -14.37 -19.83
C GLU A 168 1.19 -13.69 -18.47
N TYR A 169 0.13 -13.98 -17.74
CA TYR A 169 -0.09 -13.43 -16.43
C TYR A 169 -0.89 -14.35 -15.52
N ASN A 170 -0.77 -14.12 -14.23
CA ASN A 170 -1.59 -14.77 -13.21
C ASN A 170 -2.36 -13.74 -12.41
N TYR A 171 -3.54 -14.13 -11.95
CA TYR A 171 -4.34 -13.32 -11.05
C TYR A 171 -3.86 -13.49 -9.61
N VAL A 172 -3.67 -12.36 -8.94
CA VAL A 172 -3.37 -12.30 -7.50
C VAL A 172 -4.36 -11.34 -6.85
N LEU A 173 -4.85 -11.67 -5.65
CA LEU A 173 -5.75 -10.78 -4.92
C LEU A 173 -5.02 -9.49 -4.51
N TYR A 174 -5.59 -8.34 -4.85
CA TYR A 174 -5.01 -7.04 -4.52
C TYR A 174 -4.79 -6.87 -3.00
N ASN A 175 -5.75 -7.36 -2.19
CA ASN A 175 -5.72 -7.23 -0.74
C ASN A 175 -4.71 -8.15 -0.05
N LEU A 176 -4.04 -9.04 -0.78
CA LEU A 176 -3.06 -9.98 -0.22
C LEU A 176 -1.96 -9.26 0.58
N VAL A 177 -1.42 -8.15 0.05
CA VAL A 177 -0.37 -7.34 0.68
C VAL A 177 -0.84 -6.56 1.91
N TYR A 178 -2.15 -6.49 2.15
CA TYR A 178 -2.74 -5.84 3.32
C TYR A 178 -3.13 -6.86 4.40
N ASN A 179 -3.47 -8.08 4.01
CA ASN A 179 -3.96 -9.13 4.91
C ASN A 179 -2.83 -9.99 5.47
N ILE A 180 -1.79 -10.25 4.68
CA ILE A 180 -0.64 -11.06 5.08
C ILE A 180 0.50 -10.13 5.50
N ARG A 181 1.04 -10.33 6.71
CA ARG A 181 2.15 -9.53 7.25
C ARG A 181 3.53 -10.02 6.82
N ASN A 182 3.65 -11.32 6.51
CA ASN A 182 4.91 -11.92 6.10
C ASN A 182 5.11 -11.76 4.60
N ASN A 183 6.11 -10.98 4.18
CA ASN A 183 6.43 -10.73 2.78
C ASN A 183 6.77 -12.02 2.01
N LYS A 184 7.47 -12.96 2.63
CA LYS A 184 7.83 -14.24 2.00
C LYS A 184 6.59 -15.10 1.70
N HIS A 185 5.53 -15.03 2.53
CA HIS A 185 4.26 -15.71 2.23
C HIS A 185 3.53 -15.06 1.03
N ILE A 186 3.65 -13.74 0.87
CA ILE A 186 3.08 -13.04 -0.30
C ILE A 186 3.84 -13.43 -1.57
N ILE A 187 5.18 -13.43 -1.52
CA ILE A 187 6.01 -13.83 -2.65
C ILE A 187 5.78 -15.32 -2.97
N PHE A 188 5.59 -16.17 -1.97
CA PHE A 188 5.21 -17.56 -2.16
C PHE A 188 3.85 -17.69 -2.85
N ALA A 189 2.85 -16.88 -2.50
CA ALA A 189 1.55 -16.85 -3.18
C ALA A 189 1.66 -16.43 -4.65
N ILE A 190 2.52 -15.46 -4.97
CA ILE A 190 2.82 -15.04 -6.33
C ILE A 190 3.45 -16.20 -7.12
N TRP A 191 4.41 -16.89 -6.53
CA TRP A 191 5.01 -18.06 -7.15
C TRP A 191 4.01 -19.21 -7.33
N LEU A 192 3.18 -19.46 -6.31
CA LEU A 192 2.16 -20.51 -6.33
C LEU A 192 1.16 -20.32 -7.49
N SER A 193 0.83 -19.08 -7.82
CA SER A 193 -0.08 -18.76 -8.94
C SER A 193 0.47 -19.19 -10.31
N LYS A 194 1.77 -19.45 -10.42
CA LYS A 194 2.44 -19.94 -11.64
C LYS A 194 2.53 -21.49 -11.67
N ILE A 195 2.22 -22.15 -10.58
CA ILE A 195 2.30 -23.62 -10.50
C ILE A 195 1.06 -24.22 -11.14
N PRO A 196 1.20 -25.22 -12.03
CA PRO A 196 0.05 -25.91 -12.60
C PRO A 196 -0.76 -26.64 -11.53
N SER A 197 -2.03 -26.91 -11.79
CA SER A 197 -2.93 -27.62 -10.86
C SER A 197 -2.45 -29.03 -10.48
N THR A 198 -1.63 -29.66 -11.31
CA THR A 198 -0.97 -30.93 -11.03
C THR A 198 0.09 -30.82 -9.92
N GLY A 199 0.50 -29.60 -9.59
CA GLY A 199 1.50 -29.32 -8.58
C GLY A 199 2.93 -29.45 -9.07
N THR A 200 3.85 -29.39 -8.13
CA THR A 200 5.30 -29.51 -8.35
C THR A 200 5.97 -30.27 -7.20
N VAL A 201 7.12 -30.85 -7.48
CA VAL A 201 7.94 -31.52 -6.47
C VAL A 201 9.34 -30.90 -6.51
N LEU A 202 9.77 -30.37 -5.38
CA LEU A 202 11.06 -29.67 -5.26
C LEU A 202 11.88 -30.22 -4.09
N LYS A 203 13.20 -30.13 -4.22
CA LYS A 203 14.10 -30.44 -3.12
C LYS A 203 14.06 -29.34 -2.05
N LEU A 204 14.34 -29.70 -0.79
CA LEU A 204 14.49 -28.78 0.32
C LEU A 204 15.47 -27.65 -0.02
N SER A 205 16.64 -28.01 -0.59
CA SER A 205 17.67 -27.03 -1.01
C SER A 205 17.14 -26.04 -2.05
N THR A 206 16.33 -26.49 -2.99
CA THR A 206 15.74 -25.64 -4.03
C THR A 206 14.72 -24.66 -3.44
N LEU A 207 13.88 -25.11 -2.49
CA LEU A 207 12.93 -24.22 -1.82
C LEU A 207 13.63 -23.22 -0.91
N ASN A 208 14.67 -23.65 -0.17
CA ASN A 208 15.49 -22.75 0.62
C ASN A 208 16.11 -21.66 -0.25
N LYS A 209 16.76 -22.05 -1.34
CA LYS A 209 17.37 -21.11 -2.30
C LYS A 209 16.32 -20.18 -2.88
N LYS A 210 15.21 -20.74 -3.37
CA LYS A 210 14.15 -19.98 -4.03
C LYS A 210 13.53 -18.88 -3.16
N PHE A 211 13.38 -19.09 -1.85
CA PHE A 211 12.72 -18.13 -0.95
C PHE A 211 13.67 -17.49 0.08
N GLY A 212 14.97 -17.66 -0.09
CA GLY A 212 15.97 -17.14 0.85
C GLY A 212 15.74 -17.69 2.27
N LEU A 213 15.48 -19.00 2.39
CA LEU A 213 15.24 -19.70 3.65
C LEU A 213 16.47 -20.52 4.02
N ASN A 214 16.58 -20.90 5.29
CA ASN A 214 17.72 -21.67 5.78
C ASN A 214 17.28 -22.79 6.73
N TYR A 215 16.37 -23.65 6.27
CA TYR A 215 15.92 -24.80 7.05
C TYR A 215 16.80 -26.03 6.78
N LYS A 216 17.23 -26.69 7.86
CA LYS A 216 18.09 -27.87 7.76
C LYS A 216 17.32 -29.15 7.40
N THR A 217 16.04 -29.22 7.71
CA THR A 217 15.19 -30.39 7.47
C THR A 217 13.88 -30.02 6.77
N SER A 218 13.34 -30.94 5.98
CA SER A 218 12.02 -30.77 5.34
C SER A 218 10.92 -30.59 6.38
N ASN A 219 11.03 -31.23 7.54
CA ASN A 219 10.10 -31.07 8.65
C ASN A 219 10.07 -29.62 9.14
N ASP A 220 11.22 -29.02 9.41
CA ASP A 220 11.30 -27.62 9.84
C ASP A 220 10.71 -26.66 8.81
N LEU A 221 11.05 -26.84 7.54
CA LEU A 221 10.49 -26.00 6.46
C LEU A 221 8.97 -26.16 6.39
N CYS A 222 8.47 -27.38 6.46
CA CYS A 222 7.04 -27.65 6.40
C CYS A 222 6.29 -27.03 7.59
N PHE A 223 6.79 -27.16 8.80
CA PHE A 223 6.11 -26.65 10.00
C PHE A 223 6.30 -25.16 10.23
N LYS A 224 7.50 -24.64 9.97
CA LYS A 224 7.84 -23.23 10.29
C LYS A 224 7.55 -22.25 9.16
N PHE A 225 7.48 -22.75 7.90
CA PHE A 225 7.21 -21.90 6.74
C PHE A 225 5.94 -22.32 5.97
N LEU A 226 5.85 -23.54 5.46
CA LEU A 226 4.72 -23.94 4.60
C LEU A 226 3.38 -23.99 5.35
N LYS A 227 3.34 -24.52 6.56
CA LYS A 227 2.10 -24.57 7.36
C LYS A 227 1.55 -23.19 7.69
N PRO A 228 2.34 -22.22 8.20
CA PRO A 228 1.90 -20.84 8.38
C PRO A 228 1.53 -20.14 7.06
N ALA A 229 2.30 -20.36 5.98
CA ALA A 229 1.97 -19.82 4.66
C ALA A 229 0.61 -20.34 4.18
N ARG A 230 0.37 -21.66 4.26
CA ARG A 230 -0.91 -22.26 3.92
C ARG A 230 -2.06 -21.66 4.73
N SER A 231 -1.92 -21.55 6.05
CA SER A 231 -2.94 -20.96 6.93
C SER A 231 -3.30 -19.52 6.51
N ASN A 232 -2.30 -18.72 6.11
CA ASN A 232 -2.53 -17.39 5.59
C ASN A 232 -3.26 -17.41 4.24
N LEU A 233 -2.86 -18.31 3.33
CA LEU A 233 -3.46 -18.39 2.00
C LEU A 233 -4.87 -18.97 2.04
N ASP A 234 -5.13 -19.97 2.89
CA ASP A 234 -6.49 -20.50 3.10
C ASP A 234 -7.47 -19.42 3.53
N ARG A 235 -6.99 -18.45 4.30
CA ARG A 235 -7.84 -17.37 4.83
C ARG A 235 -7.96 -16.16 3.89
N TYR A 236 -6.89 -15.81 3.17
CA TYR A 236 -6.78 -14.50 2.53
C TYR A 236 -6.51 -14.54 1.02
N ASN A 237 -6.41 -15.71 0.42
CA ASN A 237 -6.14 -15.86 -1.01
C ASN A 237 -7.09 -16.83 -1.67
N SER A 238 -7.41 -16.61 -2.93
CA SER A 238 -8.25 -17.51 -3.74
C SER A 238 -7.54 -18.80 -4.16
N LEU A 239 -6.24 -18.90 -3.90
CA LEU A 239 -5.42 -20.07 -4.19
C LEU A 239 -4.58 -20.41 -2.96
N SER A 240 -4.62 -21.67 -2.54
CA SER A 240 -3.80 -22.23 -1.48
C SER A 240 -3.17 -23.54 -1.95
N PHE A 241 -2.59 -24.34 -1.06
CA PHE A 241 -1.85 -25.53 -1.46
C PHE A 241 -1.85 -26.62 -0.40
N HIS A 242 -1.84 -27.85 -0.86
CA HIS A 242 -1.44 -29.00 -0.06
C HIS A 242 0.06 -29.22 -0.19
N PHE A 243 0.68 -29.71 0.87
CA PHE A 243 2.06 -30.14 0.82
C PHE A 243 2.26 -31.48 1.53
N LYS A 244 3.18 -32.27 1.00
CA LYS A 244 3.68 -33.53 1.58
C LYS A 244 5.19 -33.56 1.37
N TYR A 245 5.91 -34.26 2.23
CA TYR A 245 7.35 -34.46 2.05
C TYR A 245 7.75 -35.90 2.31
N LYS A 246 8.77 -36.34 1.60
CA LYS A 246 9.43 -37.64 1.77
C LYS A 246 10.94 -37.42 1.63
N GLY A 247 11.68 -37.57 2.72
CA GLY A 247 13.08 -37.18 2.75
C GLY A 247 13.22 -35.69 2.43
N ASP A 248 14.06 -35.35 1.48
CA ASP A 248 14.31 -33.96 1.05
C ASP A 248 13.37 -33.47 -0.07
N MET A 249 12.49 -34.34 -0.54
CA MET A 249 11.52 -34.00 -1.60
C MET A 249 10.21 -33.49 -1.00
N ILE A 250 9.78 -32.31 -1.45
CA ILE A 250 8.57 -31.65 -0.99
C ILE A 250 7.66 -31.45 -2.18
N SER A 251 6.47 -32.04 -2.09
CA SER A 251 5.38 -31.89 -3.08
C SER A 251 4.48 -30.74 -2.66
N ILE A 252 4.14 -29.86 -3.60
CA ILE A 252 3.24 -28.70 -3.42
C ILE A 252 2.20 -28.79 -4.51
N ILE A 253 0.92 -28.89 -4.13
CA ILE A 253 -0.22 -29.04 -5.05
C ILE A 253 -1.20 -27.90 -4.79
N PRO A 254 -1.35 -26.94 -5.72
CA PRO A 254 -2.30 -25.84 -5.57
C PRO A 254 -3.75 -26.33 -5.55
N TYR A 255 -4.61 -25.61 -4.82
CA TYR A 255 -6.07 -25.76 -4.86
C TYR A 255 -6.76 -24.41 -4.69
N ALA A 256 -7.96 -24.28 -5.27
CA ALA A 256 -8.80 -23.11 -5.08
C ALA A 256 -9.38 -23.10 -3.66
N THR A 257 -9.46 -21.92 -3.07
CA THR A 257 -10.10 -21.70 -1.78
C THR A 257 -11.42 -20.96 -1.97
N ASP A 258 -12.35 -21.12 -1.02
CA ASP A 258 -13.58 -20.33 -0.93
C ASP A 258 -13.35 -18.97 -0.24
N ALA A 259 -12.09 -18.57 -0.05
CA ALA A 259 -11.76 -17.30 0.55
C ALA A 259 -12.32 -16.17 -0.32
N VAL A 260 -13.48 -15.69 0.07
CA VAL A 260 -13.99 -14.41 -0.42
C VAL A 260 -12.99 -13.37 0.06
N PRO A 261 -12.49 -12.49 -0.83
CA PRO A 261 -11.65 -11.40 -0.38
C PRO A 261 -12.42 -10.66 0.70
N GLU A 262 -12.00 -10.83 1.97
CA GLU A 262 -12.52 -9.96 3.03
C GLU A 262 -12.28 -8.55 2.52
N LYS A 263 -13.39 -7.84 2.16
CA LYS A 263 -13.30 -6.39 2.07
C LYS A 263 -12.70 -5.98 3.40
N ARG A 264 -11.39 -5.71 3.43
CA ARG A 264 -10.92 -4.86 4.48
C ARG A 264 -11.84 -3.66 4.39
N MET A 265 -12.65 -3.44 5.41
CA MET A 265 -13.02 -2.09 5.74
C MET A 265 -11.70 -1.35 5.71
N GLU A 266 -11.48 -0.49 4.69
CA GLU A 266 -10.41 0.49 4.76
C GLU A 266 -10.51 1.00 6.18
N PRO A 267 -9.42 0.98 6.99
CA PRO A 267 -9.52 1.56 8.31
C PRO A 267 -10.07 2.93 8.03
N ASP A 268 -11.32 3.10 8.45
CA ASP A 268 -12.16 4.23 8.06
C ASP A 268 -11.25 5.45 8.18
N LYS A 269 -11.10 6.26 7.13
CA LYS A 269 -10.22 7.45 7.16
C LYS A 269 -10.49 8.22 8.44
N SER A 270 -11.74 8.18 8.91
CA SER A 270 -12.16 8.67 10.20
C SER A 270 -11.39 8.01 11.35
N SER A 271 -11.08 6.71 11.32
CA SER A 271 -10.44 6.04 12.46
C SER A 271 -8.94 6.33 12.58
N ILE A 272 -8.24 6.54 11.46
CA ILE A 272 -6.83 6.95 11.46
C ILE A 272 -6.70 8.41 11.89
N ASP A 273 -7.56 9.27 11.34
CA ASP A 273 -7.60 10.68 11.71
C ASP A 273 -8.04 10.84 13.18
N VAL A 274 -8.98 10.04 13.65
CA VAL A 274 -9.39 9.97 15.05
C VAL A 274 -8.22 9.57 15.94
N THR A 275 -7.49 8.52 15.62
CA THR A 275 -6.35 8.07 16.42
C THR A 275 -5.22 9.10 16.44
N ARG A 276 -4.94 9.76 15.30
CA ARG A 276 -3.99 10.87 15.22
C ARG A 276 -4.42 12.05 16.06
N ARG A 277 -5.70 12.40 16.00
CA ARG A 277 -6.26 13.53 16.71
C ARG A 277 -6.24 13.32 18.22
N LEU A 278 -6.57 12.12 18.68
CA LEU A 278 -6.45 11.75 20.10
C LEU A 278 -4.99 11.77 20.59
N ARG A 279 -4.04 11.28 19.77
CA ARG A 279 -2.61 11.36 20.06
C ARG A 279 -2.12 12.81 20.11
N TYR A 280 -2.64 13.67 19.25
CA TYR A 280 -2.38 15.12 19.30
C TYR A 280 -2.86 15.73 20.62
N PHE A 281 -4.12 15.48 21.02
CA PHE A 281 -4.65 15.99 22.29
C PHE A 281 -3.81 15.51 23.48
N ARG A 282 -3.51 14.21 23.54
CA ARG A 282 -2.69 13.63 24.61
C ARG A 282 -1.32 14.33 24.71
N LYS A 283 -0.58 14.45 23.60
CA LYS A 283 0.76 15.04 23.61
C LYS A 283 0.75 16.54 23.84
N ARG A 284 -0.19 17.26 23.22
CA ARG A 284 -0.20 18.71 23.23
C ARG A 284 -0.67 19.27 24.55
N TYR A 285 -1.61 18.61 25.19
CA TYR A 285 -2.24 19.06 26.43
C TYR A 285 -1.86 18.21 27.65
N GLY A 286 -0.90 17.31 27.54
CA GLY A 286 -0.35 16.53 28.65
C GLY A 286 -1.38 15.65 29.34
N LEU A 287 -2.33 15.03 28.57
CA LEU A 287 -3.38 14.21 29.15
C LEU A 287 -2.83 12.84 29.59
N ARG A 288 -3.16 12.45 30.83
CA ARG A 288 -2.82 11.14 31.40
C ARG A 288 -3.70 10.03 30.82
N GLU A 289 -3.36 8.80 31.10
CA GLU A 289 -4.10 7.63 30.58
C GLU A 289 -5.52 7.54 31.09
N ASP A 290 -5.71 7.78 32.37
CA ASP A 290 -7.02 7.84 33.04
C ASP A 290 -7.92 8.93 32.45
N GLU A 291 -7.37 10.13 32.22
CA GLU A 291 -8.06 11.26 31.61
C GLU A 291 -8.43 11.01 30.13
N MET A 292 -7.67 10.17 29.45
CA MET A 292 -7.94 9.80 28.06
C MET A 292 -9.01 8.73 27.86
N LEU A 293 -9.37 7.98 28.91
CA LEU A 293 -10.32 6.86 28.78
C LEU A 293 -11.69 7.31 28.28
N GLN A 294 -12.36 8.16 29.08
CA GLN A 294 -13.71 8.65 28.76
C GLN A 294 -13.70 9.57 27.54
N PHE A 295 -12.72 10.45 27.46
CA PHE A 295 -12.53 11.33 26.32
C PHE A 295 -12.36 10.55 25.00
N SER A 296 -11.49 9.52 24.99
CA SER A 296 -11.26 8.70 23.81
C SER A 296 -12.49 7.88 23.42
N TYR A 297 -13.21 7.36 24.40
CA TYR A 297 -14.44 6.60 24.15
C TYR A 297 -15.47 7.47 23.43
N GLN A 298 -15.79 8.64 23.96
CA GLN A 298 -16.74 9.59 23.38
C GLN A 298 -16.29 10.08 21.99
N TYR A 299 -15.01 10.36 21.84
CA TYR A 299 -14.44 10.85 20.58
C TYR A 299 -14.41 9.78 19.48
N LYS A 300 -14.16 8.50 19.82
CA LYS A 300 -14.08 7.40 18.84
C LYS A 300 -15.45 6.92 18.39
N ASN A 301 -16.34 6.72 19.31
CA ASN A 301 -17.53 5.90 19.08
C ASN A 301 -18.76 6.69 18.63
N ILE A 302 -18.83 7.99 18.90
CA ILE A 302 -20.00 8.82 18.63
C ILE A 302 -19.62 9.98 17.71
N LEU A 303 -20.03 9.91 16.44
CA LEU A 303 -19.68 10.91 15.41
C LEU A 303 -20.17 12.31 15.78
N GLN A 304 -21.42 12.44 16.24
CA GLN A 304 -22.00 13.73 16.63
C GLN A 304 -21.25 14.34 17.83
N THR A 305 -20.86 13.52 18.80
CA THR A 305 -20.06 13.97 19.95
C THR A 305 -18.67 14.42 19.50
N ARG A 306 -18.03 13.73 18.56
CA ARG A 306 -16.75 14.12 17.98
C ARG A 306 -16.82 15.52 17.35
N GLU A 307 -17.85 15.78 16.56
CA GLU A 307 -18.05 17.08 15.93
C GLU A 307 -18.26 18.19 16.96
N LEU A 308 -19.02 17.91 18.01
CA LEU A 308 -19.22 18.85 19.12
C LEU A 308 -17.90 19.11 19.89
N ILE A 309 -17.10 18.08 20.17
CA ILE A 309 -15.78 18.22 20.80
C ILE A 309 -14.85 19.09 19.94
N GLU A 310 -14.82 18.89 18.62
CA GLU A 310 -13.99 19.72 17.72
C GLU A 310 -14.47 21.18 17.66
N LYS A 311 -15.77 21.43 17.74
CA LYS A 311 -16.31 22.78 17.83
C LYS A 311 -15.97 23.42 19.19
N ALA A 312 -16.18 22.70 20.29
CA ALA A 312 -15.82 23.14 21.63
C ALA A 312 -14.32 23.44 21.76
N PHE A 313 -13.48 22.63 21.17
CA PHE A 313 -12.03 22.85 21.11
C PHE A 313 -11.69 24.14 20.39
N ARG A 314 -12.30 24.42 19.23
CA ARG A 314 -12.08 25.68 18.50
C ARG A 314 -12.50 26.89 19.30
N GLU A 315 -13.64 26.83 19.98
CA GLU A 315 -14.11 27.92 20.86
C GLU A 315 -13.19 28.12 22.07
N LEU A 316 -12.72 27.04 22.70
CA LEU A 316 -11.75 27.10 23.79
C LEU A 316 -10.45 27.82 23.34
N ILE A 317 -9.92 27.49 22.17
CA ILE A 317 -8.74 28.15 21.61
C ILE A 317 -9.02 29.63 21.34
N ARG A 318 -10.17 29.95 20.76
CA ARG A 318 -10.57 31.33 20.44
C ARG A 318 -10.69 32.18 21.70
N THR A 319 -11.39 31.67 22.72
CA THR A 319 -11.58 32.38 23.99
C THR A 319 -10.28 32.53 24.77
N SER A 320 -9.40 31.55 24.74
CA SER A 320 -8.07 31.63 25.34
C SER A 320 -7.20 32.72 24.70
N ARG A 321 -7.23 32.83 23.37
CA ARG A 321 -6.51 33.89 22.64
C ARG A 321 -7.04 35.30 22.97
N LEU A 322 -8.37 35.44 23.07
CA LEU A 322 -8.98 36.74 23.45
C LEU A 322 -8.60 37.17 24.85
N LYS A 323 -8.36 36.21 25.75
CA LYS A 323 -7.91 36.48 27.14
C LYS A 323 -6.39 36.61 27.27
N GLY A 324 -5.63 36.69 26.16
CA GLY A 324 -4.17 36.82 26.15
C GLY A 324 -3.42 35.60 26.70
N LYS A 325 -4.11 34.48 26.93
CA LYS A 325 -3.50 33.21 27.41
C LYS A 325 -3.11 32.32 26.25
N SER A 326 -1.87 31.84 26.26
CA SER A 326 -1.47 30.81 25.32
C SER A 326 -2.28 29.53 25.60
N SER A 327 -2.87 28.93 24.56
CA SER A 327 -3.61 27.66 24.67
C SER A 327 -2.75 26.51 25.20
N THR A 328 -1.42 26.67 25.21
CA THR A 328 -0.46 25.68 25.74
C THR A 328 -0.32 25.74 27.27
N GLN A 329 -0.85 26.78 27.92
CA GLN A 329 -0.83 26.91 29.38
C GLN A 329 -1.94 26.10 30.06
N ILE A 330 -2.96 25.66 29.30
CA ILE A 330 -4.06 24.84 29.82
C ILE A 330 -3.69 23.38 29.54
N GLN A 331 -3.39 22.61 30.60
CA GLN A 331 -2.96 21.21 30.48
C GLN A 331 -3.80 20.29 31.36
N GLY A 332 -3.76 18.98 31.03
CA GLY A 332 -4.39 17.92 31.80
C GLY A 332 -5.90 18.12 31.98
N ARG A 333 -6.36 17.87 33.20
CA ARG A 333 -7.78 17.94 33.57
C ARG A 333 -8.41 19.32 33.31
N ALA A 334 -7.64 20.42 33.49
CA ALA A 334 -8.12 21.77 33.22
C ALA A 334 -8.48 21.98 31.73
N PHE A 335 -7.75 21.36 30.82
CA PHE A 335 -8.06 21.38 29.38
C PHE A 335 -9.39 20.63 29.10
N LEU A 336 -9.58 19.45 29.69
CA LEU A 336 -10.82 18.68 29.50
C LEU A 336 -12.03 19.41 30.10
N MET A 337 -11.87 20.05 31.27
CA MET A 337 -12.92 20.88 31.87
C MET A 337 -13.31 22.04 30.95
N GLY A 338 -12.33 22.73 30.36
CA GLY A 338 -12.60 23.80 29.42
C GLY A 338 -13.33 23.32 28.15
N ILE A 339 -12.97 22.16 27.61
CA ILE A 339 -13.73 21.55 26.51
C ILE A 339 -15.15 21.17 26.96
N GLN A 340 -15.30 20.56 28.15
CA GLN A 340 -16.61 20.16 28.68
C GLN A 340 -17.56 21.36 28.84
N GLU A 341 -17.09 22.48 29.35
CA GLU A 341 -17.89 23.70 29.49
C GLU A 341 -18.39 24.21 28.13
N HIS A 342 -17.50 24.34 27.14
CA HIS A 342 -17.90 24.76 25.80
C HIS A 342 -18.80 23.74 25.11
N LEU A 343 -18.58 22.45 25.35
CA LEU A 343 -19.39 21.38 24.80
C LEU A 343 -20.84 21.43 25.34
N ILE A 344 -21.01 21.64 26.66
CA ILE A 344 -22.33 21.81 27.29
C ILE A 344 -23.06 23.01 26.67
N LYS A 345 -22.36 24.14 26.51
CA LYS A 345 -22.92 25.33 25.89
C LYS A 345 -23.42 25.06 24.48
N LEU A 346 -22.54 24.51 23.61
CA LEU A 346 -22.86 24.18 22.21
C LEU A 346 -23.98 23.13 22.10
N TYR A 347 -24.00 22.17 23.04
CA TYR A 347 -25.04 21.17 23.07
C TYR A 347 -26.41 21.78 23.37
N ARG A 348 -26.52 22.66 24.39
CA ARG A 348 -27.76 23.35 24.77
C ARG A 348 -28.28 24.27 23.65
N GLU A 349 -27.41 24.85 22.84
CA GLU A 349 -27.74 25.66 21.67
C GLU A 349 -28.21 24.82 20.48
N SER A 350 -28.04 23.47 20.52
CA SER A 350 -28.46 22.57 19.45
C SER A 350 -29.94 22.18 19.56
N LYS A 351 -30.56 21.79 18.42
CA LYS A 351 -31.95 21.30 18.41
C LYS A 351 -32.16 20.10 19.35
N ILE A 352 -31.18 19.24 19.51
CA ILE A 352 -31.24 18.08 20.42
C ILE A 352 -31.16 18.54 21.89
N GLY A 353 -30.29 19.49 22.17
CA GLY A 353 -30.11 20.04 23.53
C GLY A 353 -31.31 20.84 24.03
N THR A 354 -32.11 21.42 23.14
CA THR A 354 -33.38 22.07 23.52
C THR A 354 -34.45 21.05 23.93
N MET A 355 -34.41 19.85 23.34
CA MET A 355 -35.36 18.76 23.71
C MET A 355 -34.87 17.94 24.92
N LEU A 356 -33.55 17.77 25.09
CA LEU A 356 -32.93 16.98 26.15
C LEU A 356 -31.79 17.77 26.83
N PRO A 357 -32.11 18.77 27.65
CA PRO A 357 -31.11 19.71 28.17
C PRO A 357 -30.00 19.07 29.03
N ASN A 358 -30.25 17.91 29.62
CA ASN A 358 -29.30 17.15 30.44
C ASN A 358 -28.62 15.98 29.68
N GLY A 359 -28.91 15.79 28.41
CA GLY A 359 -28.35 14.70 27.60
C GLY A 359 -26.97 14.99 26.97
N TYR A 360 -26.22 15.95 27.49
CA TYR A 360 -24.92 16.32 26.97
C TYR A 360 -23.88 15.23 27.22
N PRO A 361 -22.95 15.00 26.25
CA PRO A 361 -21.90 14.00 26.44
C PRO A 361 -20.89 14.43 27.51
N VAL A 362 -20.54 13.49 28.38
CA VAL A 362 -19.54 13.68 29.44
C VAL A 362 -18.21 13.11 28.95
N ILE A 363 -17.15 13.94 28.99
CA ILE A 363 -15.80 13.58 28.53
C ILE A 363 -14.75 13.54 29.65
N LEU A 364 -15.18 13.81 30.89
CA LEU A 364 -14.36 13.79 32.12
C LEU A 364 -14.51 12.49 32.86
#